data_c816c299f184319627f1c45ec1cf1094
#
_entry.id   c816c299f184319627f1c45ec1cf1094
#
_cell.length_a   1.000
_cell.length_b   1.000
_cell.length_c   1.000
_cell.angle_alpha   90.00
_cell.angle_beta   90.00
_cell.angle_gamma   90.00
#
_symmetry.space_group_name_H-M   'P 1'
#
loop_
_entity.id
_entity.type
_entity.pdbx_description
1 polymer ?
#
loop_
_entity_poly.entity_id
_entity_poly.type
_entity_poly.pdbx_seq_one_letter_code
_entity_poly.pdbx_strand_id
1 'polypeptide(L)'
;FGLQGGPAALDPVNLVGDQSVIAGMTRALKPGCRLLLAAFSSYFQITHADGDLSEFDLMTGTRHEVTGIKDPTGYEIAADLWTTCFTPRELWLMAQAAGLEPLTVRSVHSGEDWAADSLDVDHAELLLLARRP
;
A
#
# COMPACT_ATOMS: atom_id res chain seq x y z
N PHE A 1 -1.29 3.76 5.71
CA PHE A 1 -0.29 4.79 5.49
C PHE A 1 0.39 4.71 4.11
N GLY A 2 0.40 3.58 3.44
CA GLY A 2 1.18 3.40 2.21
C GLY A 2 2.69 3.32 2.48
N LEU A 3 3.49 3.33 1.42
CA LEU A 3 4.95 3.25 1.54
C LEU A 3 5.56 4.63 1.81
N GLN A 4 5.06 5.66 1.13
CA GLN A 4 5.39 7.06 1.40
C GLN A 4 4.12 7.78 1.84
N GLY A 5 4.14 8.37 3.03
CA GLY A 5 3.00 9.09 3.60
C GLY A 5 3.10 10.60 3.46
N GLY A 6 2.03 11.29 3.88
CA GLY A 6 1.95 12.75 3.93
C GLY A 6 1.59 13.40 2.58
N PRO A 7 1.56 14.75 2.51
CA PRO A 7 1.14 15.48 1.30
C PRO A 7 1.99 15.19 0.07
N ALA A 8 3.25 14.76 0.24
CA ALA A 8 4.13 14.38 -0.86
C ALA A 8 3.61 13.19 -1.68
N ALA A 9 2.73 12.35 -1.11
CA ALA A 9 2.12 11.23 -1.81
C ALA A 9 1.18 11.68 -2.95
N LEU A 10 0.69 12.92 -2.92
CA LEU A 10 -0.15 13.51 -3.97
C LEU A 10 0.66 14.12 -5.13
N ASP A 11 1.97 14.20 -5.01
CA ASP A 11 2.81 14.74 -6.09
C ASP A 11 3.24 13.64 -7.04
N PRO A 12 2.77 13.62 -8.31
CA PRO A 12 3.15 12.59 -9.29
C PRO A 12 4.66 12.48 -9.51
N VAL A 13 5.41 13.56 -9.30
CA VAL A 13 6.88 13.55 -9.40
C VAL A 13 7.50 12.72 -8.26
N ASN A 14 6.82 12.59 -7.13
CA ASN A 14 7.29 11.85 -5.96
C ASN A 14 6.82 10.38 -5.91
N LEU A 15 6.18 9.85 -6.96
CA LEU A 15 5.87 8.41 -7.04
C LEU A 15 7.11 7.52 -6.89
N VAL A 16 8.29 8.08 -7.17
CA VAL A 16 9.58 7.43 -6.90
C VAL A 16 9.84 7.20 -5.40
N GLY A 17 9.15 7.90 -4.51
CA GLY A 17 9.30 7.73 -3.06
C GLY A 17 8.95 6.32 -2.62
N ASP A 18 7.82 5.78 -3.05
CA ASP A 18 7.39 4.42 -2.75
C ASP A 18 8.37 3.39 -3.32
N GLN A 19 8.86 3.61 -4.54
CA GLN A 19 9.90 2.79 -5.14
C GLN A 19 11.19 2.81 -4.31
N SER A 20 11.56 3.95 -3.75
CA SER A 20 12.75 4.09 -2.91
C SER A 20 12.62 3.30 -1.60
N VAL A 21 11.42 3.22 -1.03
CA VAL A 21 11.14 2.40 0.17
C VAL A 21 11.35 0.91 -0.13
N ILE A 22 10.77 0.39 -1.22
CA ILE A 22 10.96 -1.01 -1.62
C ILE A 22 12.44 -1.30 -1.93
N ALA A 23 13.13 -0.40 -2.61
CA ALA A 23 14.55 -0.53 -2.88
C ALA A 23 15.38 -0.56 -1.57
N GLY A 24 14.98 0.23 -0.57
CA GLY A 24 15.56 0.20 0.78
C GLY A 24 15.37 -1.14 1.47
N MET A 25 14.15 -1.68 1.42
CA MET A 25 13.84 -3.02 1.95
C MET A 25 14.66 -4.10 1.25
N THR A 26 14.81 -4.02 -0.07
CA THR A 26 15.64 -4.96 -0.85
C THR A 26 17.09 -4.94 -0.40
N ARG A 27 17.67 -3.75 -0.16
CA ARG A 27 19.04 -3.64 0.33
C ARG A 27 19.24 -4.26 1.70
N ALA A 28 18.21 -4.17 2.56
CA ALA A 28 18.25 -4.74 3.91
C ALA A 28 18.12 -6.27 3.94
N LEU A 29 17.55 -6.89 2.91
CA LEU A 29 17.43 -8.34 2.80
C LEU A 29 18.78 -8.97 2.44
N LYS A 30 19.03 -10.16 2.99
CA LYS A 30 20.12 -11.03 2.51
C LYS A 30 19.70 -11.73 1.21
N PRO A 31 20.64 -12.06 0.29
CA PRO A 31 20.35 -12.92 -0.86
C PRO A 31 19.61 -14.20 -0.45
N GLY A 32 18.64 -14.62 -1.23
CA GLY A 32 17.80 -15.78 -0.95
C GLY A 32 16.63 -15.54 0.02
N CYS A 33 16.63 -14.43 0.77
CA CYS A 33 15.55 -14.11 1.72
C CYS A 33 14.30 -13.57 1.03
N ARG A 34 13.17 -13.68 1.73
CA ARG A 34 11.85 -13.25 1.24
C ARG A 34 11.46 -11.91 1.86
N LEU A 35 10.74 -11.10 1.07
CA LEU A 35 9.99 -9.93 1.48
C LEU A 35 8.51 -10.29 1.50
N LEU A 36 7.83 -9.95 2.60
CA LEU A 36 6.39 -9.89 2.71
C LEU A 36 6.01 -8.44 2.94
N LEU A 37 5.18 -7.87 2.07
CA LEU A 37 4.76 -6.49 2.14
C LEU A 37 3.25 -6.41 1.98
N ALA A 38 2.56 -5.93 3.03
CA ALA A 38 1.15 -5.57 2.94
C ALA A 38 1.00 -4.12 2.49
N ALA A 39 0.08 -3.86 1.59
CA ALA A 39 -0.23 -2.54 1.06
C ALA A 39 -1.72 -2.41 0.78
N PHE A 40 -2.28 -1.19 0.86
CA PHE A 40 -3.68 -0.96 0.59
C PHE A 40 -4.02 -1.12 -0.90
N SER A 41 -5.22 -1.63 -1.18
CA SER A 41 -5.72 -1.89 -2.53
C SER A 41 -6.42 -0.66 -3.10
N SER A 42 -5.97 -0.17 -4.25
CA SER A 42 -6.67 0.88 -5.01
C SER A 42 -8.04 0.39 -5.50
N TYR A 43 -8.17 -0.88 -5.85
CA TYR A 43 -9.45 -1.44 -6.29
C TYR A 43 -10.50 -1.40 -5.19
N PHE A 44 -10.12 -1.77 -3.96
CA PHE A 44 -10.99 -1.68 -2.81
C PHE A 44 -11.48 -0.24 -2.58
N GLN A 45 -10.58 0.74 -2.61
CA GLN A 45 -10.93 2.14 -2.40
C GLN A 45 -11.95 2.64 -3.42
N ILE A 46 -11.76 2.30 -4.69
CA ILE A 46 -12.66 2.72 -5.78
C ILE A 46 -14.01 2.00 -5.67
N THR A 47 -14.01 0.70 -5.39
CA THR A 47 -15.23 -0.12 -5.34
C THR A 47 -16.12 0.25 -4.15
N HIS A 48 -15.51 0.60 -3.00
CA HIS A 48 -16.24 0.90 -1.76
C HIS A 48 -16.38 2.41 -1.48
N ALA A 49 -16.14 3.26 -2.48
CA ALA A 49 -16.31 4.71 -2.36
C ALA A 49 -17.76 5.19 -2.48
N ASP A 50 -18.73 4.28 -2.68
CA ASP A 50 -20.17 4.61 -2.87
C ASP A 50 -20.41 5.70 -3.93
N GLY A 51 -19.52 5.77 -4.95
CA GLY A 51 -19.56 6.76 -6.02
C GLY A 51 -18.92 8.12 -5.69
N ASP A 52 -18.47 8.32 -4.47
CA ASP A 52 -17.73 9.54 -4.07
C ASP A 52 -16.22 9.27 -3.98
N LEU A 53 -15.47 9.76 -4.96
CA LEU A 53 -14.01 9.69 -5.02
C LEU A 53 -13.35 11.02 -4.66
N SER A 54 -14.05 11.93 -3.99
CA SER A 54 -13.50 13.26 -3.67
C SER A 54 -12.25 13.22 -2.78
N GLU A 55 -12.09 12.17 -1.97
CA GLU A 55 -10.93 11.95 -1.11
C GLU A 55 -9.82 11.12 -1.77
N PHE A 56 -10.04 10.60 -3.00
CA PHE A 56 -9.12 9.69 -3.68
C PHE A 56 -8.55 10.31 -4.96
N ASP A 57 -7.25 10.57 -4.97
CA ASP A 57 -6.55 11.03 -6.17
C ASP A 57 -6.25 9.84 -7.09
N LEU A 58 -6.89 9.83 -8.27
CA LEU A 58 -6.79 8.73 -9.24
C LEU A 58 -5.41 8.64 -9.90
N MET A 59 -4.66 9.74 -9.96
CA MET A 59 -3.34 9.73 -10.58
C MET A 59 -2.28 9.11 -9.67
N THR A 60 -2.34 9.43 -8.38
CA THR A 60 -1.34 8.97 -7.41
C THR A 60 -1.80 7.75 -6.62
N GLY A 61 -3.09 7.35 -6.74
CA GLY A 61 -3.65 6.28 -5.94
C GLY A 61 -3.72 6.61 -4.45
N THR A 62 -3.75 7.89 -4.08
CA THR A 62 -3.67 8.34 -2.70
C THR A 62 -5.03 8.82 -2.20
N ARG A 63 -5.48 8.26 -1.08
CA ARG A 63 -6.60 8.77 -0.31
C ARG A 63 -6.11 9.77 0.72
N HIS A 64 -6.77 10.93 0.77
CA HIS A 64 -6.60 11.93 1.81
C HIS A 64 -7.91 12.08 2.59
N GLU A 65 -7.86 11.86 3.88
CA GLU A 65 -9.00 12.03 4.78
C GLU A 65 -8.59 12.78 6.04
N VAL A 66 -9.55 13.48 6.65
CA VAL A 66 -9.38 14.07 7.97
C VAL A 66 -10.04 13.14 8.99
N THR A 67 -9.28 12.67 9.94
CA THR A 67 -9.74 11.75 10.97
C THR A 67 -9.49 12.29 12.38
N GLY A 68 -10.24 11.82 13.35
CA GLY A 68 -10.07 12.17 14.77
C GLY A 68 -9.05 11.24 15.43
N ILE A 69 -8.01 11.82 16.02
CA ILE A 69 -7.05 11.09 16.85
C ILE A 69 -7.30 11.44 18.32
N LYS A 70 -7.53 10.42 19.16
CA LYS A 70 -7.69 10.60 20.60
C LYS A 70 -6.36 10.36 21.33
N ASP A 71 -6.01 11.30 22.17
CA ASP A 71 -4.90 11.12 23.11
C ASP A 71 -5.27 10.18 24.27
N PRO A 72 -4.32 9.78 25.14
CA PRO A 72 -4.61 8.93 26.29
C PRO A 72 -5.61 9.53 27.30
N THR A 73 -5.85 10.85 27.27
CA THR A 73 -6.83 11.53 28.12
C THR A 73 -8.24 11.57 27.51
N GLY A 74 -8.37 11.13 26.22
CA GLY A 74 -9.63 11.15 25.47
C GLY A 74 -9.88 12.46 24.72
N TYR A 75 -8.93 13.41 24.73
CA TYR A 75 -9.01 14.61 23.93
C TYR A 75 -8.80 14.27 22.47
N GLU A 76 -9.73 14.73 21.61
CA GLU A 76 -9.71 14.45 20.18
C GLU A 76 -9.18 15.64 19.39
N ILE A 77 -8.22 15.40 18.51
CA ILE A 77 -7.69 16.36 17.55
C ILE A 77 -7.93 15.87 16.13
N ALA A 78 -8.24 16.79 15.21
CA ALA A 78 -8.30 16.47 13.80
C ALA A 78 -6.88 16.26 13.25
N ALA A 79 -6.70 15.23 12.46
CA ALA A 79 -5.44 14.91 11.81
C ALA A 79 -5.67 14.50 10.36
N ASP A 80 -4.78 14.96 9.50
CA ASP A 80 -4.76 14.53 8.10
C ASP A 80 -4.11 13.15 7.97
N LEU A 81 -4.77 12.27 7.24
CA LEU A 81 -4.28 10.94 6.92
C LEU A 81 -4.17 10.78 5.40
N TRP A 82 -2.96 10.49 4.92
CA TRP A 82 -2.71 10.13 3.52
C TRP A 82 -2.38 8.65 3.43
N THR A 83 -3.15 7.94 2.60
CA THR A 83 -2.99 6.52 2.39
C THR A 83 -2.74 6.24 0.92
N THR A 84 -1.52 5.87 0.56
CA THR A 84 -1.21 5.42 -0.79
C THR A 84 -1.69 3.99 -0.99
N CYS A 85 -2.47 3.79 -2.02
CA CYS A 85 -3.04 2.51 -2.40
C CYS A 85 -2.43 2.04 -3.72
N PHE A 86 -2.33 0.74 -3.89
CA PHE A 86 -1.64 0.12 -5.02
C PHE A 86 -2.57 -0.84 -5.75
N THR A 87 -2.29 -1.06 -7.03
CA THR A 87 -2.79 -2.22 -7.75
C THR A 87 -1.82 -3.39 -7.59
N PRO A 88 -2.27 -4.65 -7.76
CA PRO A 88 -1.38 -5.82 -7.75
C PRO A 88 -0.26 -5.70 -8.79
N ARG A 89 -0.58 -5.11 -9.95
CA ARG A 89 0.40 -4.89 -11.03
C ARG A 89 1.49 -3.90 -10.65
N GLU A 90 1.14 -2.81 -9.96
CA GLU A 90 2.14 -1.84 -9.47
C GLU A 90 3.10 -2.48 -8.48
N LEU A 91 2.57 -3.20 -7.48
CA LEU A 91 3.41 -3.90 -6.50
C LEU A 91 4.37 -4.88 -7.17
N TRP A 92 3.89 -5.62 -8.17
CA TRP A 92 4.71 -6.54 -8.95
C TRP A 92 5.85 -5.83 -9.68
N LEU A 93 5.52 -4.78 -10.44
CA LEU A 93 6.50 -4.01 -11.21
C LEU A 93 7.50 -3.27 -10.31
N MET A 94 7.05 -2.73 -9.19
CA MET A 94 7.91 -2.05 -8.22
C MET A 94 8.90 -3.02 -7.57
N ALA A 95 8.47 -4.25 -7.25
CA ALA A 95 9.36 -5.29 -6.74
C ALA A 95 10.45 -5.65 -7.78
N GLN A 96 10.06 -5.85 -9.04
CA GLN A 96 11.02 -6.11 -10.12
C GLN A 96 12.01 -4.96 -10.30
N ALA A 97 11.52 -3.71 -10.32
CA ALA A 97 12.37 -2.53 -10.45
C ALA A 97 13.33 -2.36 -9.27
N ALA A 98 12.99 -2.88 -8.09
CA ALA A 98 13.86 -2.91 -6.91
C ALA A 98 14.85 -4.07 -6.91
N GLY A 99 14.86 -4.92 -7.93
CA GLY A 99 15.75 -6.10 -8.01
C GLY A 99 15.26 -7.31 -7.23
N LEU A 100 13.99 -7.36 -6.87
CA LEU A 100 13.34 -8.54 -6.30
C LEU A 100 12.75 -9.42 -7.38
N GLU A 101 12.63 -10.70 -7.10
CA GLU A 101 11.81 -11.67 -7.83
C GLU A 101 10.43 -11.73 -7.17
N PRO A 102 9.38 -11.10 -7.75
CA PRO A 102 8.04 -11.24 -7.21
C PRO A 102 7.53 -12.65 -7.41
N LEU A 103 6.95 -13.24 -6.38
CA LEU A 103 6.43 -14.61 -6.39
C LEU A 103 4.92 -14.65 -6.50
N THR A 104 4.24 -13.77 -5.74
CA THR A 104 2.77 -13.63 -5.80
C THR A 104 2.33 -12.28 -5.21
N VAL A 105 1.18 -11.79 -5.69
CA VAL A 105 0.39 -10.76 -5.04
C VAL A 105 -1.02 -11.31 -4.85
N ARG A 106 -1.57 -11.17 -3.66
CA ARG A 106 -2.90 -11.67 -3.32
C ARG A 106 -3.64 -10.68 -2.43
N SER A 107 -4.96 -10.78 -2.41
CA SER A 107 -5.77 -10.07 -1.43
C SER A 107 -5.66 -10.75 -0.07
N VAL A 108 -5.63 -9.97 1.01
CA VAL A 108 -5.55 -10.50 2.38
C VAL A 108 -6.44 -9.68 3.31
N HIS A 109 -6.92 -10.35 4.35
CA HIS A 109 -7.63 -9.72 5.45
C HIS A 109 -7.03 -10.21 6.78
N SER A 110 -7.02 -9.32 7.77
CA SER A 110 -6.49 -9.66 9.08
C SER A 110 -7.24 -10.85 9.70
N GLY A 111 -6.50 -11.87 10.10
CA GLY A 111 -7.06 -13.09 10.71
C GLY A 111 -7.49 -14.18 9.73
N GLU A 112 -7.39 -13.95 8.42
CA GLU A 112 -7.65 -14.97 7.40
C GLU A 112 -6.41 -15.79 7.05
N ASP A 113 -6.64 -16.96 6.43
CA ASP A 113 -5.55 -17.79 5.92
C ASP A 113 -4.89 -17.09 4.72
N TRP A 114 -3.68 -16.59 4.92
CA TRP A 114 -2.89 -15.92 3.90
C TRP A 114 -2.45 -16.84 2.74
N ALA A 115 -2.60 -18.16 2.89
CA ALA A 115 -2.29 -19.12 1.84
C ALA A 115 -3.38 -19.22 0.76
N ALA A 116 -4.57 -18.68 1.01
CA ALA A 116 -5.62 -18.62 0.00
C ALA A 116 -5.17 -17.73 -1.18
N ASP A 117 -5.10 -18.31 -2.37
CA ASP A 117 -4.72 -17.60 -3.59
C ASP A 117 -5.95 -16.88 -4.18
N SER A 118 -6.25 -15.70 -3.66
CA SER A 118 -7.31 -14.86 -4.22
C SER A 118 -6.80 -13.46 -4.53
N LEU A 119 -7.31 -12.90 -5.62
CA LEU A 119 -7.27 -11.47 -5.92
C LEU A 119 -8.71 -11.04 -6.17
N ASP A 120 -9.19 -10.12 -5.37
CA ASP A 120 -10.53 -9.56 -5.47
C ASP A 120 -10.53 -8.07 -5.13
N VAL A 121 -11.69 -7.46 -5.19
CA VAL A 121 -11.90 -6.02 -4.93
C VAL A 121 -12.49 -5.76 -3.55
N ASP A 122 -12.80 -6.80 -2.79
CA ASP A 122 -13.51 -6.72 -1.50
C ASP A 122 -12.55 -6.71 -0.30
N HIS A 123 -11.26 -6.97 -0.53
CA HIS A 123 -10.22 -6.90 0.49
C HIS A 123 -9.46 -5.57 0.43
N ALA A 124 -9.36 -4.90 1.57
CA ALA A 124 -8.69 -3.61 1.67
C ALA A 124 -7.18 -3.69 1.46
N GLU A 125 -6.58 -4.85 1.67
CA GLU A 125 -5.14 -5.04 1.64
C GLU A 125 -4.70 -6.08 0.61
N LEU A 126 -3.53 -5.82 0.02
CA LEU A 126 -2.78 -6.71 -0.85
C LEU A 126 -1.52 -7.19 -0.13
N LEU A 127 -1.16 -8.45 -0.29
CA LEU A 127 0.10 -9.01 0.19
C LEU A 127 1.00 -9.35 -0.99
N LEU A 128 2.12 -8.64 -1.11
CA LEU A 128 3.21 -9.00 -2.02
C LEU A 128 4.16 -9.97 -1.32
N LEU A 129 4.41 -11.10 -1.92
CA LEU A 129 5.52 -11.99 -1.59
C LEU A 129 6.57 -11.90 -2.70
N ALA A 130 7.79 -11.55 -2.34
CA ALA A 130 8.91 -11.47 -3.26
C ALA A 130 10.17 -12.09 -2.62
N ARG A 131 11.18 -12.39 -3.43
CA ARG A 131 12.48 -12.94 -3.01
C ARG A 131 13.60 -12.08 -3.53
N ARG A 132 14.63 -11.87 -2.72
CA ARG A 132 15.90 -11.33 -3.20
C ARG A 132 16.72 -12.47 -3.83
N PRO A 133 17.05 -12.37 -5.13
CA PRO A 133 17.91 -13.36 -5.78
C PRO A 133 19.27 -13.52 -5.12
#